data_9de3f51f514feebd4cbaa71c0c18f9dd
#
_entry.id   9de3f51f514feebd4cbaa71c0c18f9dd
#
_cell.length_a   1.000
_cell.length_b   1.000
_cell.length_c   1.000
_cell.angle_alpha   90.00
_cell.angle_beta   90.00
_cell.angle_gamma   90.00
#
_symmetry.space_group_name_H-M   'P 1'
#
loop_
_entity.id
_entity.type
_entity.pdbx_description
1 polymer ?
#
loop_
_entity_poly.entity_id
_entity_poly.type
_entity_poly.pdbx_seq_one_letter_code
_entity_poly.pdbx_strand_id
1 'polypeptide(L)'
;YITGAEQTLRIMQQAPVLIFIVNPLASSFDQVLSNDERVSEICNAQSVGAAIENMTLEATAQELGSLWICDSFFAQKELSDWVGGELYAILAIGYADEAPAERPRKRIEDVTEWRV
;
A
#
# COMPACT_ATOMS: atom_id res chain seq x y z
N TYR A 1 3.49 11.30 13.32
CA TYR A 1 3.95 10.64 12.08
C TYR A 1 5.20 9.79 12.31
N ILE A 2 6.25 10.31 12.96
CA ILE A 2 7.51 9.59 13.20
C ILE A 2 7.30 8.29 13.99
N THR A 3 6.49 8.31 15.04
CA THR A 3 6.20 7.12 15.86
C THR A 3 5.51 6.01 15.05
N GLY A 4 4.64 6.37 14.11
CA GLY A 4 4.01 5.41 13.19
C GLY A 4 5.03 4.75 12.26
N ALA A 5 5.92 5.54 11.66
CA ALA A 5 6.97 5.05 10.78
C ALA A 5 7.97 4.13 11.51
N GLU A 6 8.31 4.42 12.77
CA GLU A 6 9.15 3.55 13.60
C GLU A 6 8.49 2.20 13.88
N GLN A 7 7.18 2.19 14.14
CA GLN A 7 6.43 0.95 14.33
C GLN A 7 6.36 0.13 13.04
N THR A 8 6.09 0.78 11.91
CA THR A 8 6.10 0.16 10.59
C THR A 8 7.48 -0.46 10.29
N LEU A 9 8.56 0.26 10.56
CA LEU A 9 9.92 -0.25 10.37
C LEU A 9 10.18 -1.52 11.21
N ARG A 10 9.72 -1.57 12.46
CA ARG A 10 9.85 -2.77 13.29
C ARG A 10 9.11 -3.96 12.69
N ILE A 11 7.90 -3.76 12.18
CA ILE A 11 7.14 -4.81 11.49
C ILE A 11 7.88 -5.27 10.24
N MET A 12 8.41 -4.36 9.43
CA MET A 12 9.21 -4.70 8.26
C MET A 12 10.45 -5.54 8.61
N GLN A 13 11.13 -5.22 9.70
CA GLN A 13 12.30 -5.97 10.17
C GLN A 13 11.97 -7.37 10.68
N GLN A 14 10.76 -7.59 11.15
CA GLN A 14 10.28 -8.87 11.69
C GLN A 14 9.59 -9.74 10.64
N ALA A 15 9.01 -9.13 9.61
CA ALA A 15 8.30 -9.84 8.57
C ALA A 15 9.27 -10.72 7.74
N PRO A 16 8.97 -12.02 7.56
CA PRO A 16 9.80 -12.91 6.77
C PRO A 16 9.78 -12.59 5.28
N VAL A 17 8.72 -11.91 4.80
CA VAL A 17 8.56 -11.54 3.39
C VAL A 17 8.13 -10.08 3.28
N LEU A 18 8.85 -9.33 2.45
CA LEU A 18 8.47 -7.98 2.01
C LEU A 18 8.33 -7.99 0.49
N ILE A 19 7.18 -7.56 0.01
CA ILE A 19 6.90 -7.40 -1.42
C ILE A 19 6.89 -5.91 -1.74
N PHE A 20 7.83 -5.48 -2.57
CA PHE A 20 7.91 -4.11 -3.07
C PHE A 20 7.10 -4.00 -4.36
N ILE A 21 6.07 -3.19 -4.36
CA ILE A 21 5.16 -3.01 -5.49
C ILE A 21 5.60 -1.78 -6.28
N VAL A 22 6.11 -2.03 -7.47
CA VAL A 22 6.77 -1.03 -8.31
C VAL A 22 6.01 -0.88 -9.62
N ASN A 23 5.85 0.36 -10.07
CA ASN A 23 5.39 0.65 -11.42
C ASN A 23 6.54 1.23 -12.26
N PRO A 24 7.17 0.45 -13.15
CA PRO A 24 8.27 0.91 -13.98
C PRO A 24 7.86 1.92 -15.06
N LEU A 25 6.56 2.10 -15.30
CA LEU A 25 5.99 3.03 -16.26
C LEU A 25 5.45 4.31 -15.61
N ALA A 26 5.55 4.41 -14.28
CA ALA A 26 5.09 5.59 -13.55
C ALA A 26 5.99 6.77 -13.79
N SER A 27 5.39 7.94 -13.74
CA SER A 27 6.14 9.21 -13.66
C SER A 27 6.79 9.34 -12.28
N SER A 28 7.97 9.96 -12.21
CA SER A 28 8.61 10.23 -10.93
C SER A 28 7.71 11.07 -10.02
N PHE A 29 7.74 10.76 -8.71
CA PHE A 29 6.94 11.44 -7.70
C PHE A 29 7.14 12.97 -7.70
N ASP A 30 8.33 13.44 -8.05
CA ASP A 30 8.68 14.87 -8.11
C ASP A 30 8.32 15.54 -9.44
N GLN A 31 7.81 14.79 -10.42
CA GLN A 31 7.49 15.30 -11.74
C GLN A 31 6.18 16.08 -11.76
N VAL A 32 6.17 17.24 -12.42
CA VAL A 32 4.94 17.97 -12.72
C VAL A 32 4.22 17.27 -13.87
N LEU A 33 3.05 16.71 -13.61
CA LEU A 33 2.28 15.93 -14.57
C LEU A 33 1.34 16.82 -15.40
N SER A 34 1.22 16.51 -16.70
CA SER A 34 0.10 16.93 -17.54
C SER A 34 -1.21 16.28 -17.06
N ASN A 35 -2.34 16.73 -17.59
CA ASN A 35 -3.65 16.16 -17.24
C ASN A 35 -3.74 14.68 -17.65
N ASP A 36 -3.21 14.30 -18.81
CA ASP A 36 -3.27 12.92 -19.30
C ASP A 36 -2.39 11.99 -18.47
N GLU A 37 -1.18 12.45 -18.12
CA GLU A 37 -0.29 11.71 -17.21
C GLU A 37 -0.93 11.53 -15.83
N ARG A 38 -1.58 12.56 -15.31
CA ARG A 38 -2.30 12.48 -14.03
C ARG A 38 -3.43 11.46 -14.06
N VAL A 39 -4.20 11.40 -15.15
CA VAL A 39 -5.24 10.39 -15.33
C VAL A 39 -4.62 8.98 -15.36
N SER A 40 -3.52 8.82 -16.11
CA SER A 40 -2.80 7.54 -16.17
C SER A 40 -2.30 7.10 -14.78
N GLU A 41 -1.71 8.02 -14.01
CA GLU A 41 -1.25 7.70 -12.64
C GLU A 41 -2.41 7.30 -11.72
N ILE A 42 -3.57 7.96 -11.81
CA ILE A 42 -4.76 7.58 -11.05
C ILE A 42 -5.22 6.16 -11.43
N CYS A 43 -5.28 5.84 -12.72
CA CYS A 43 -5.67 4.50 -13.19
C CYS A 43 -4.67 3.43 -12.74
N ASN A 44 -3.37 3.73 -12.82
CA ASN A 44 -2.31 2.85 -12.34
C ASN A 44 -2.43 2.59 -10.84
N ALA A 45 -2.61 3.65 -10.05
CA ALA A 45 -2.76 3.54 -8.59
C ALA A 45 -3.99 2.69 -8.21
N GLN A 46 -5.12 2.86 -8.91
CA GLN A 46 -6.32 2.04 -8.70
C GLN A 46 -6.06 0.56 -9.03
N SER A 47 -5.40 0.28 -10.15
CA SER A 47 -5.07 -1.09 -10.59
C SER A 47 -4.12 -1.78 -9.61
N VAL A 48 -3.08 -1.07 -9.17
CA VAL A 48 -2.13 -1.56 -8.18
C VAL A 48 -2.81 -1.78 -6.84
N GLY A 49 -3.66 -0.84 -6.39
CA GLY A 49 -4.43 -1.01 -5.16
C GLY A 49 -5.32 -2.25 -5.18
N ALA A 50 -6.00 -2.52 -6.30
CA ALA A 50 -6.81 -3.73 -6.46
C ALA A 50 -5.95 -5.00 -6.43
N ALA A 51 -4.76 -4.99 -7.01
CA ALA A 51 -3.84 -6.12 -6.96
C ALA A 51 -3.35 -6.39 -5.52
N ILE A 52 -2.98 -5.35 -4.78
CA ILE A 52 -2.54 -5.48 -3.39
C ILE A 52 -3.67 -6.02 -2.51
N GLU A 53 -4.90 -5.53 -2.69
CA GLU A 53 -6.06 -6.06 -1.94
C GLU A 53 -6.26 -7.55 -2.20
N ASN A 54 -6.16 -8.01 -3.45
CA ASN A 54 -6.23 -9.44 -3.76
C ASN A 54 -5.12 -10.23 -3.06
N MET A 55 -3.90 -9.68 -2.97
CA MET A 55 -2.79 -10.32 -2.26
C MET A 55 -3.06 -10.40 -0.75
N THR A 56 -3.64 -9.37 -0.13
CA THR A 56 -3.99 -9.38 1.30
C THR A 56 -5.11 -10.35 1.61
N LEU A 57 -6.11 -10.47 0.72
CA LEU A 57 -7.19 -11.44 0.84
C LEU A 57 -6.66 -12.87 0.72
N GLU A 58 -5.77 -13.14 -0.23
CA GLU A 58 -5.13 -14.44 -0.37
C GLU A 58 -4.26 -14.78 0.84
N ALA A 59 -3.47 -13.84 1.36
CA ALA A 59 -2.70 -14.03 2.58
C ALA A 59 -3.62 -14.42 3.75
N THR A 60 -4.75 -13.74 3.91
CA THR A 60 -5.75 -14.06 4.93
C THR A 60 -6.34 -15.45 4.74
N ALA A 61 -6.64 -15.85 3.50
CA ALA A 61 -7.14 -17.19 3.18
C ALA A 61 -6.13 -18.31 3.53
N GLN A 62 -4.84 -17.98 3.52
CA GLN A 62 -3.74 -18.87 3.92
C GLN A 62 -3.35 -18.74 5.41
N GLU A 63 -4.18 -18.08 6.22
CA GLU A 63 -3.93 -17.85 7.66
C GLU A 63 -2.65 -17.03 7.93
N LEU A 64 -2.24 -16.18 6.98
CA LEU A 64 -1.12 -15.27 7.12
C LEU A 64 -1.59 -13.88 7.53
N GLY A 65 -0.77 -13.19 8.31
CA GLY A 65 -0.88 -11.77 8.57
C GLY A 65 -0.27 -10.95 7.42
N SER A 66 -0.83 -9.80 7.16
CA SER A 66 -0.30 -8.86 6.17
C SER A 66 -0.41 -7.42 6.67
N LEU A 67 0.53 -6.57 6.24
CA LEU A 67 0.48 -5.14 6.46
C LEU A 67 0.77 -4.42 5.15
N TRP A 68 -0.23 -3.66 4.67
CA TRP A 68 -0.06 -2.75 3.53
C TRP A 68 0.55 -1.43 4.02
N ILE A 69 1.77 -1.16 3.58
CA ILE A 69 2.60 -0.05 4.02
C ILE A 69 2.60 1.04 2.94
N CYS A 70 2.15 2.25 3.33
CA CYS A 70 2.15 3.44 2.49
C CYS A 70 3.14 4.51 2.98
N ASP A 71 3.64 4.43 4.21
CA ASP A 71 4.58 5.40 4.80
C ASP A 71 6.04 5.23 4.32
N SER A 72 6.26 4.41 3.28
CA SER A 72 7.50 4.37 2.51
C SER A 72 7.89 5.72 1.88
N PHE A 73 6.94 6.66 1.75
CA PHE A 73 7.18 7.98 1.15
C PHE A 73 8.23 8.83 1.91
N PHE A 74 8.52 8.52 3.16
CA PHE A 74 9.63 9.18 3.89
C PHE A 74 11.01 8.90 3.29
N ALA A 75 11.15 7.80 2.54
CA ALA A 75 12.36 7.40 1.83
C ALA A 75 12.04 7.03 0.36
N GLN A 76 11.06 7.72 -0.23
CA GLN A 76 10.52 7.39 -1.56
C GLN A 76 11.62 7.33 -2.62
N LYS A 77 12.47 8.36 -2.68
CA LYS A 77 13.51 8.42 -3.70
C LYS A 77 14.53 7.30 -3.54
N GLU A 78 15.03 7.09 -2.34
CA GLU A 78 16.04 6.07 -2.04
C GLU A 78 15.49 4.66 -2.33
N LEU A 79 14.24 4.41 -1.97
CA LEU A 79 13.60 3.12 -2.22
C LEU A 79 13.30 2.91 -3.70
N SER A 80 12.79 3.92 -4.41
CA SER A 80 12.54 3.85 -5.86
C SER A 80 13.83 3.64 -6.65
N ASP A 81 14.91 4.32 -6.29
CA ASP A 81 16.23 4.12 -6.88
C ASP A 81 16.75 2.68 -6.62
N TRP A 82 16.55 2.16 -5.41
CA TRP A 82 17.00 0.82 -5.05
C TRP A 82 16.23 -0.30 -5.76
N VAL A 83 14.91 -0.16 -5.90
CA VAL A 83 14.07 -1.18 -6.58
C VAL A 83 14.04 -1.02 -8.11
N GLY A 84 14.53 0.10 -8.64
CA GLY A 84 14.62 0.36 -10.07
C GLY A 84 13.32 0.78 -10.73
N GLY A 85 12.45 1.50 -10.02
CA GLY A 85 11.19 2.04 -10.55
C GLY A 85 10.39 2.74 -9.45
N GLU A 86 9.32 3.43 -9.81
CA GLU A 86 8.52 4.17 -8.83
C GLU A 86 7.81 3.22 -7.88
N LEU A 87 8.13 3.32 -6.59
CA LEU A 87 7.57 2.49 -5.53
C LEU A 87 6.18 2.99 -5.15
N TYR A 88 5.16 2.14 -5.29
CA TYR A 88 3.77 2.47 -4.94
C TYR A 88 3.39 2.03 -3.53
N ALA A 89 3.87 0.87 -3.10
CA ALA A 89 3.61 0.37 -1.76
C ALA A 89 4.59 -0.76 -1.40
N ILE A 90 4.60 -1.12 -0.12
CA ILE A 90 5.26 -2.33 0.37
C ILE A 90 4.21 -3.18 1.07
N LEU A 91 4.21 -4.48 0.84
CA LEU A 91 3.38 -5.43 1.54
C LEU A 91 4.27 -6.35 2.38
N ALA A 92 4.12 -6.28 3.70
CA ALA A 92 4.75 -7.21 4.64
C ALA A 92 3.82 -8.41 4.83
N ILE A 93 4.35 -9.63 4.78
CA ILE A 93 3.58 -10.87 4.97
C ILE A 93 4.34 -11.79 5.92
N GLY A 94 3.61 -12.45 6.82
CA GLY A 94 4.17 -13.42 7.75
C GLY A 94 3.09 -14.07 8.60
N TYR A 95 3.49 -14.95 9.53
CA TYR A 95 2.57 -15.46 10.54
C TYR A 95 2.22 -14.33 11.52
N ALA A 96 0.91 -14.13 11.75
CA ALA A 96 0.45 -13.08 12.67
C ALA A 96 0.86 -13.41 14.11
N ASP A 97 1.52 -12.44 14.77
CA ASP A 97 1.88 -12.51 16.21
C ASP A 97 0.91 -11.71 17.08
N GLU A 98 -0.10 -11.09 16.46
CA GLU A 98 -1.13 -10.31 17.13
C GLU A 98 -2.50 -10.54 16.50
N ALA A 99 -3.55 -10.34 17.28
CA ALA A 99 -4.95 -10.31 16.83
C ALA A 99 -5.55 -8.95 17.17
N PRO A 100 -5.34 -7.92 16.37
CA PRO A 100 -5.81 -6.58 16.65
C PRO A 100 -7.35 -6.54 16.69
N ALA A 101 -7.90 -5.71 17.56
CA ALA A 101 -9.34 -5.49 17.60
C ALA A 101 -9.84 -4.90 16.27
N GLU A 102 -11.06 -5.28 15.90
CA GLU A 102 -11.72 -4.71 14.74
C GLU A 102 -11.80 -3.18 14.84
N ARG A 103 -11.40 -2.50 13.78
CA ARG A 103 -11.60 -1.04 13.69
C ARG A 103 -13.06 -0.76 13.35
N PRO A 104 -13.71 0.19 14.05
CA PRO A 104 -15.09 0.54 13.75
C PRO A 104 -15.21 1.03 12.29
N ARG A 105 -16.24 0.58 11.61
CA ARG A 105 -16.62 1.02 10.27
C ARG A 105 -17.92 1.80 10.33
N LYS A 106 -18.05 2.82 9.49
CA LYS A 106 -19.34 3.49 9.28
C LYS A 106 -20.31 2.48 8.65
N ARG A 107 -21.59 2.64 8.95
CA ARG A 107 -22.64 1.85 8.29
C ARG A 107 -22.68 2.21 6.81
N ILE A 108 -23.06 1.24 5.97
CA ILE A 108 -23.10 1.48 4.52
C ILE A 108 -24.07 2.61 4.14
N GLU A 109 -25.17 2.73 4.87
CA GLU A 109 -26.18 3.79 4.67
C GLU A 109 -25.62 5.19 4.97
N ASP A 110 -24.63 5.30 5.86
CA ASP A 110 -24.00 6.57 6.25
C ASP A 110 -22.98 7.08 5.22
N VAL A 111 -22.59 6.23 4.28
CA VAL A 111 -21.55 6.52 3.27
C VAL A 111 -22.04 6.33 1.83
N THR A 112 -23.30 5.96 1.64
CA THR A 112 -23.91 5.73 0.32
C THR A 112 -25.05 6.69 0.09
N GLU A 113 -25.04 7.36 -1.07
CA GLU A 113 -26.14 8.20 -1.55
C GLU A 113 -26.68 7.59 -2.84
N TRP A 114 -28.00 7.32 -2.86
CA TRP A 114 -28.70 6.85 -4.06
C TRP A 114 -29.27 8.04 -4.80
N ARG A 115 -28.85 8.23 -6.05
CA ARG A 115 -29.38 9.24 -6.97
C ARG A 115 -30.22 8.56 -8.04
N VAL A 116 -31.50 8.85 -8.08
CA VAL A 116 -32.49 8.36 -9.06
C VAL A 116 -32.99 9.51 -9.91
#